data_9ac5b9ccd47761d61a2aff6963659afa
#
_entry.id   9ac5b9ccd47761d61a2aff6963659afa
#
_cell.length_a   1.000
_cell.length_b   1.000
_cell.length_c   1.000
_cell.angle_alpha   90.00
_cell.angle_beta   90.00
_cell.angle_gamma   90.00
#
_symmetry.space_group_name_H-M   'P 1'
#
loop_
_entity.id
_entity.type
_entity.pdbx_description
1 polymer ?
#
loop_
_entity_poly.entity_id
_entity_poly.type
_entity_poly.pdbx_seq_one_letter_code
_entity_poly.pdbx_strand_id
1 'polypeptide(L)'
;DLYAYGEALGGALPEVNARLAEAGSDKRFHNLIGYTFGTGLGIGFVMNGELNRGDNSCVETFCLPNFKMPGYILEDSASIRAVTRVYGEASGNLEHGLTPKEIAEICHGEREGNREAAVKAFNDLGEAAGDGMAIAASLFDGIICIGGGLMNNADYIMPGILRSMRSTVKTMSGDTIGKVQPKVCCQLIKNFISLFFI
;
A
#
# COMPACT_ATOMS: atom_id res chain seq x y z
N ASP A 1 -2.99 -11.84 -7.35
CA ASP A 1 -2.74 -13.24 -6.91
C ASP A 1 -1.34 -13.74 -7.29
N LEU A 2 -0.99 -13.77 -8.58
CA LEU A 2 0.32 -14.29 -9.04
C LEU A 2 1.51 -13.54 -8.43
N TYR A 3 1.39 -12.24 -8.26
CA TYR A 3 2.42 -11.42 -7.60
C TYR A 3 2.64 -11.89 -6.16
N ALA A 4 1.58 -11.96 -5.36
CA ALA A 4 1.68 -12.41 -3.96
C ALA A 4 2.25 -13.83 -3.85
N TYR A 5 1.83 -14.73 -4.73
CA TYR A 5 2.32 -16.11 -4.75
C TYR A 5 3.81 -16.20 -5.10
N GLY A 6 4.25 -15.43 -6.11
CA GLY A 6 5.67 -15.34 -6.46
C GLY A 6 6.54 -14.82 -5.32
N GLU A 7 6.09 -13.77 -4.64
CA GLU A 7 6.81 -13.18 -3.51
C GLU A 7 6.84 -14.09 -2.27
N ALA A 8 5.83 -14.93 -2.09
CA ALA A 8 5.80 -15.93 -1.01
C ALA A 8 6.74 -17.10 -1.27
N LEU A 9 6.89 -17.56 -2.51
CA LEU A 9 7.72 -18.73 -2.85
C LEU A 9 9.20 -18.42 -3.00
N GLY A 10 9.55 -17.34 -3.68
CA GLY A 10 10.94 -17.05 -4.04
C GLY A 10 11.36 -15.59 -3.91
N GLY A 11 10.46 -14.71 -3.42
CA GLY A 11 10.68 -13.27 -3.31
C GLY A 11 10.83 -12.77 -1.88
N ALA A 12 9.93 -11.89 -1.46
CA ALA A 12 10.03 -11.15 -0.21
C ALA A 12 9.96 -12.03 1.04
N LEU A 13 9.09 -13.05 1.08
CA LEU A 13 8.90 -13.85 2.29
C LEU A 13 10.14 -14.67 2.68
N PRO A 14 10.78 -15.44 1.78
CA PRO A 14 12.02 -16.12 2.10
C PRO A 14 13.16 -15.16 2.50
N GLU A 15 13.27 -14.02 1.83
CA GLU A 15 14.32 -13.02 2.11
C GLU A 15 14.16 -12.40 3.50
N VAL A 16 12.93 -12.03 3.90
CA VAL A 16 12.65 -11.51 5.25
C VAL A 16 13.03 -12.54 6.30
N ASN A 17 12.63 -13.80 6.09
CA ASN A 17 12.94 -14.88 7.02
C ASN A 17 14.45 -15.17 7.12
N ALA A 18 15.19 -15.08 6.00
CA ALA A 18 16.64 -15.22 5.99
C ALA A 18 17.30 -14.11 6.81
N ARG A 19 16.93 -12.85 6.60
CA ARG A 19 17.46 -11.71 7.37
C ARG A 19 17.13 -11.78 8.85
N LEU A 20 15.95 -12.27 9.22
CA LEU A 20 15.61 -12.50 10.62
C LEU A 20 16.51 -13.56 11.24
N ALA A 21 16.78 -14.66 10.52
CA ALA A 21 17.71 -15.69 10.98
C ALA A 21 19.13 -15.16 11.16
N GLU A 22 19.65 -14.42 10.19
CA GLU A 22 20.97 -13.77 10.25
C GLU A 22 21.08 -12.79 11.43
N ALA A 23 19.98 -12.12 11.77
CA ALA A 23 19.90 -11.24 12.93
C ALA A 23 19.70 -11.99 14.27
N GLY A 24 19.69 -13.33 14.27
CA GLY A 24 19.51 -14.16 15.46
C GLY A 24 18.09 -14.19 16.01
N SER A 25 17.08 -13.84 15.19
CA SER A 25 15.67 -13.89 15.58
C SER A 25 15.07 -15.26 15.29
N ASP A 26 14.31 -15.79 16.25
CA ASP A 26 13.52 -17.02 16.07
C ASP A 26 12.20 -16.79 15.34
N LYS A 27 11.80 -15.52 15.13
CA LYS A 27 10.57 -15.17 14.42
C LYS A 27 10.64 -15.59 12.97
N ARG A 28 9.56 -16.25 12.50
CA ARG A 28 9.38 -16.60 11.09
C ARG A 28 7.98 -16.20 10.66
N PHE A 29 7.91 -15.59 9.46
CA PHE A 29 6.66 -15.29 8.80
C PHE A 29 6.29 -16.43 7.85
N HIS A 30 5.00 -16.75 7.80
CA HIS A 30 4.43 -17.79 6.95
C HIS A 30 3.37 -17.26 6.01
N ASN A 31 2.85 -16.06 6.29
CA ASN A 31 1.79 -15.41 5.54
C ASN A 31 2.33 -14.18 4.82
N LEU A 32 1.80 -13.93 3.63
CA LEU A 32 2.16 -12.75 2.83
C LEU A 32 0.90 -12.14 2.20
N ILE A 33 0.81 -10.82 2.25
CA ILE A 33 -0.19 -10.02 1.60
C ILE A 33 0.51 -9.24 0.47
N GLY A 34 0.21 -9.55 -0.78
CA GLY A 34 0.80 -8.88 -1.94
C GLY A 34 -0.13 -7.81 -2.47
N TYR A 35 0.34 -6.57 -2.56
CA TYR A 35 -0.36 -5.46 -3.19
C TYR A 35 0.29 -5.04 -4.50
N THR A 36 -0.51 -4.72 -5.49
CA THR A 36 -0.04 -4.13 -6.75
C THR A 36 -0.82 -2.86 -7.07
N PHE A 37 -0.08 -1.77 -7.28
CA PHE A 37 -0.65 -0.47 -7.65
C PHE A 37 -0.45 -0.19 -9.13
N GLY A 38 -1.56 0.06 -9.83
CA GLY A 38 -1.58 0.35 -11.25
C GLY A 38 -2.91 0.99 -11.67
N THR A 39 -3.50 0.51 -12.74
CA THR A 39 -4.84 0.93 -13.21
C THR A 39 -5.90 0.69 -12.13
N GLY A 40 -5.73 -0.37 -11.35
CA GLY A 40 -6.53 -0.70 -10.19
C GLY A 40 -5.67 -1.01 -8.97
N LEU A 41 -6.31 -1.47 -7.90
CA LEU A 41 -5.73 -1.94 -6.66
C LEU A 41 -5.82 -3.47 -6.60
N GLY A 42 -4.73 -4.14 -6.99
CA GLY A 42 -4.65 -5.61 -6.91
C GLY A 42 -4.16 -6.08 -5.56
N ILE A 43 -4.71 -7.20 -5.09
CA ILE A 43 -4.29 -7.87 -3.86
C ILE A 43 -4.22 -9.38 -4.05
N GLY A 44 -3.37 -10.04 -3.26
CA GLY A 44 -3.33 -11.49 -3.12
C GLY A 44 -2.89 -11.87 -1.72
N PHE A 45 -3.46 -12.95 -1.20
CA PHE A 45 -3.14 -13.47 0.12
C PHE A 45 -2.54 -14.87 0.01
N VAL A 46 -1.36 -15.04 0.60
CA VAL A 46 -0.72 -16.35 0.73
C VAL A 46 -0.66 -16.70 2.21
N MET A 47 -1.19 -17.84 2.57
CA MET A 47 -1.23 -18.36 3.93
C MET A 47 -0.54 -19.72 3.97
N ASN A 48 0.51 -19.85 4.80
CA ASN A 48 1.29 -21.09 4.90
C ASN A 48 1.82 -21.61 3.54
N GLY A 49 2.18 -20.72 2.63
CA GLY A 49 2.69 -21.05 1.30
C GLY A 49 1.62 -21.33 0.24
N GLU A 50 0.34 -21.27 0.59
CA GLU A 50 -0.78 -21.49 -0.33
C GLU A 50 -1.55 -20.21 -0.63
N LEU A 51 -1.91 -20.01 -1.91
CA LEU A 51 -2.70 -18.87 -2.32
C LEU A 51 -4.14 -19.01 -1.82
N ASN A 52 -4.55 -18.09 -0.96
CA ASN A 52 -5.91 -18.03 -0.45
C ASN A 52 -6.83 -17.33 -1.46
N ARG A 53 -7.68 -18.10 -2.12
CA ARG A 53 -8.69 -17.57 -3.06
C ARG A 53 -10.07 -17.42 -2.43
N GLY A 54 -10.28 -17.95 -1.22
CA GLY A 54 -11.59 -18.09 -0.60
C GLY A 54 -12.50 -19.06 -1.37
N ASP A 55 -13.68 -19.29 -0.85
CA ASP A 55 -14.64 -20.20 -1.48
C ASP A 55 -15.32 -19.61 -2.73
N ASN A 56 -15.42 -18.29 -2.79
CA ASN A 56 -16.14 -17.57 -3.85
C ASN A 56 -15.23 -16.63 -4.67
N SER A 57 -13.93 -16.77 -4.56
CA SER A 57 -12.94 -15.86 -5.21
C SER A 57 -13.19 -14.37 -4.88
N CYS A 58 -13.67 -14.07 -3.68
CA CYS A 58 -14.03 -12.72 -3.21
C CYS A 58 -13.00 -12.14 -2.22
N VAL A 59 -11.79 -12.67 -2.21
CA VAL A 59 -10.72 -12.22 -1.31
C VAL A 59 -10.05 -10.99 -1.93
N GLU A 60 -10.67 -9.83 -1.73
CA GLU A 60 -10.31 -8.56 -2.37
C GLU A 60 -10.42 -7.39 -1.40
N THR A 61 -9.64 -6.32 -1.64
CA THR A 61 -9.72 -5.09 -0.84
C THR A 61 -10.10 -3.85 -1.65
N PHE A 62 -10.21 -3.95 -2.96
CA PHE A 62 -10.50 -2.80 -3.81
C PHE A 62 -11.83 -2.12 -3.46
N CYS A 63 -12.84 -2.91 -3.03
CA CYS A 63 -14.19 -2.46 -2.68
C CYS A 63 -14.36 -2.07 -1.19
N LEU A 64 -13.30 -2.06 -0.39
CA LEU A 64 -13.36 -1.57 0.99
C LEU A 64 -13.84 -0.11 1.03
N PRO A 65 -14.46 0.31 2.14
CA PRO A 65 -14.86 1.71 2.32
C PRO A 65 -13.68 2.67 2.15
N ASN A 66 -13.90 3.73 1.40
CA ASN A 66 -12.93 4.78 1.18
C ASN A 66 -13.06 5.85 2.28
N PHE A 67 -12.13 5.87 3.23
CA PHE A 67 -12.18 6.83 4.34
C PHE A 67 -11.88 8.27 3.91
N LYS A 68 -11.19 8.46 2.79
CA LYS A 68 -10.96 9.80 2.21
C LYS A 68 -12.15 10.32 1.41
N MET A 69 -12.94 9.42 0.85
CA MET A 69 -14.13 9.72 0.04
C MET A 69 -15.30 8.83 0.47
N PRO A 70 -16.00 9.15 1.58
CA PRO A 70 -17.13 8.36 2.05
C PRO A 70 -18.18 8.14 0.97
N GLY A 71 -18.62 6.88 0.81
CA GLY A 71 -19.55 6.48 -0.24
C GLY A 71 -18.91 5.94 -1.51
N TYR A 72 -17.59 6.02 -1.64
CA TYR A 72 -16.81 5.47 -2.76
C TYR A 72 -16.00 4.24 -2.32
N ILE A 73 -15.51 3.46 -3.28
CA ILE A 73 -14.62 2.32 -3.01
C ILE A 73 -13.18 2.77 -2.79
N LEU A 74 -12.41 1.98 -2.06
CA LEU A 74 -11.00 2.26 -1.76
C LEU A 74 -10.16 2.48 -3.03
N GLU A 75 -10.37 1.69 -4.07
CA GLU A 75 -9.63 1.79 -5.33
C GLU A 75 -9.71 3.19 -5.97
N ASP A 76 -10.81 3.92 -5.79
CA ASP A 76 -10.95 5.27 -6.33
C ASP A 76 -9.97 6.29 -5.71
N SER A 77 -9.39 5.97 -4.55
CA SER A 77 -8.31 6.76 -3.93
C SER A 77 -6.95 6.05 -3.89
N ALA A 78 -6.88 4.77 -4.26
CA ALA A 78 -5.66 3.96 -4.22
C ALA A 78 -5.25 3.39 -5.59
N SER A 79 -5.56 4.10 -6.67
CA SER A 79 -5.22 3.71 -8.04
C SER A 79 -4.72 4.90 -8.88
N ILE A 80 -4.31 4.61 -10.11
CA ILE A 80 -3.84 5.61 -11.08
C ILE A 80 -4.84 6.76 -11.29
N ARG A 81 -6.15 6.49 -11.18
CA ARG A 81 -7.22 7.49 -11.30
C ARG A 81 -7.17 8.54 -10.18
N ALA A 82 -6.77 8.12 -8.98
CA ALA A 82 -6.59 9.03 -7.85
C ALA A 82 -5.50 10.08 -8.12
N VAL A 83 -4.40 9.65 -8.76
CA VAL A 83 -3.26 10.55 -9.03
C VAL A 83 -3.70 11.72 -9.90
N THR A 84 -4.39 11.48 -11.01
CA THR A 84 -4.85 12.55 -11.92
C THR A 84 -5.90 13.45 -11.25
N ARG A 85 -6.87 12.85 -10.57
CA ARG A 85 -7.92 13.62 -9.86
C ARG A 85 -7.34 14.51 -8.79
N VAL A 86 -6.54 13.97 -7.87
CA VAL A 86 -5.98 14.75 -6.75
C VAL A 86 -5.00 15.82 -7.23
N TYR A 87 -4.23 15.53 -8.28
CA TYR A 87 -3.38 16.55 -8.89
C TYR A 87 -4.22 17.72 -9.43
N GLY A 88 -5.29 17.45 -10.17
CA GLY A 88 -6.19 18.48 -10.71
C GLY A 88 -6.81 19.33 -9.60
N GLU A 89 -7.34 18.67 -8.56
CA GLU A 89 -7.92 19.35 -7.39
C GLU A 89 -6.89 20.23 -6.67
N ALA A 90 -5.70 19.70 -6.39
CA ALA A 90 -4.66 20.40 -5.63
C ALA A 90 -3.96 21.52 -6.43
N SER A 91 -3.83 21.35 -7.75
CA SER A 91 -3.24 22.39 -8.62
C SER A 91 -4.22 23.51 -9.01
N GLY A 92 -5.53 23.30 -8.76
CA GLY A 92 -6.60 24.19 -9.20
C GLY A 92 -6.90 24.09 -10.71
N ASN A 93 -6.41 23.07 -11.40
CA ASN A 93 -6.64 22.85 -12.82
C ASN A 93 -7.18 21.43 -13.06
N LEU A 94 -8.50 21.30 -13.06
CA LEU A 94 -9.18 20.00 -13.25
C LEU A 94 -9.03 19.45 -14.67
N GLU A 95 -8.79 20.31 -15.65
CA GLU A 95 -8.62 19.95 -17.06
C GLU A 95 -7.14 19.95 -17.49
N HIS A 96 -6.23 19.59 -16.57
CA HIS A 96 -4.78 19.64 -16.82
C HIS A 96 -4.30 18.71 -17.94
N GLY A 97 -5.04 17.66 -18.29
CA GLY A 97 -4.72 16.73 -19.38
C GLY A 97 -3.45 15.88 -19.17
N LEU A 98 -2.82 15.94 -18.01
CA LEU A 98 -1.59 15.20 -17.71
C LEU A 98 -1.90 13.74 -17.39
N THR A 99 -1.05 12.86 -17.88
CA THR A 99 -1.04 11.45 -17.50
C THR A 99 -0.40 11.26 -16.11
N PRO A 100 -0.65 10.16 -15.41
CA PRO A 100 0.03 9.86 -14.14
C PRO A 100 1.56 9.80 -14.25
N LYS A 101 2.09 9.40 -15.42
CA LYS A 101 3.53 9.43 -15.68
C LYS A 101 4.06 10.85 -15.69
N GLU A 102 3.39 11.76 -16.39
CA GLU A 102 3.76 13.17 -16.44
C GLU A 102 3.67 13.86 -15.07
N ILE A 103 2.68 13.47 -14.25
CA ILE A 103 2.58 13.94 -12.85
C ILE A 103 3.75 13.38 -12.01
N ALA A 104 4.19 12.14 -12.26
CA ALA A 104 5.38 11.60 -11.62
C ALA A 104 6.67 12.35 -12.04
N GLU A 105 6.82 12.67 -13.30
CA GLU A 105 7.93 13.51 -13.82
C GLU A 105 7.97 14.88 -13.12
N ILE A 106 6.80 15.47 -12.82
CA ILE A 106 6.73 16.71 -12.02
C ILE A 106 7.22 16.48 -10.59
N CYS A 107 6.87 15.35 -9.95
CA CYS A 107 7.38 15.01 -8.62
C CYS A 107 8.91 14.97 -8.61
N HIS A 108 9.51 14.35 -9.63
CA HIS A 108 10.96 14.17 -9.74
C HIS A 108 11.68 15.45 -10.21
N GLY A 109 10.95 16.46 -10.63
CA GLY A 109 11.53 17.71 -11.17
C GLY A 109 12.03 17.61 -12.60
N GLU A 110 11.60 16.56 -13.32
CA GLU A 110 11.93 16.29 -14.73
C GLU A 110 10.99 17.02 -15.69
N ARG A 111 9.88 17.55 -15.17
CA ARG A 111 8.87 18.29 -15.92
C ARG A 111 8.39 19.50 -15.11
N GLU A 112 8.12 20.61 -15.81
CA GLU A 112 7.50 21.79 -15.21
C GLU A 112 6.04 21.49 -14.81
N GLY A 113 5.63 22.03 -13.66
CA GLY A 113 4.27 21.86 -13.13
C GLY A 113 4.18 22.19 -11.64
N ASN A 114 3.00 21.95 -11.07
CA ASN A 114 2.79 22.14 -9.64
C ASN A 114 3.32 20.92 -8.88
N ARG A 115 4.58 20.98 -8.42
CA ARG A 115 5.24 19.88 -7.72
C ARG A 115 4.57 19.54 -6.40
N GLU A 116 4.06 20.53 -5.67
CA GLU A 116 3.37 20.30 -4.40
C GLU A 116 2.08 19.48 -4.63
N ALA A 117 1.30 19.84 -5.64
CA ALA A 117 0.10 19.08 -6.03
C ALA A 117 0.44 17.66 -6.49
N ALA A 118 1.55 17.49 -7.23
CA ALA A 118 1.98 16.17 -7.69
C ALA A 118 2.41 15.26 -6.52
N VAL A 119 3.22 15.77 -5.60
CA VAL A 119 3.63 15.06 -4.38
C VAL A 119 2.41 14.71 -3.53
N LYS A 120 1.47 15.65 -3.37
CA LYS A 120 0.22 15.41 -2.65
C LYS A 120 -0.58 14.27 -3.27
N ALA A 121 -0.68 14.21 -4.60
CA ALA A 121 -1.44 13.17 -5.30
C ALA A 121 -0.93 11.76 -4.98
N PHE A 122 0.38 11.53 -5.03
CA PHE A 122 0.96 10.23 -4.67
C PHE A 122 0.90 9.95 -3.16
N ASN A 123 1.06 10.96 -2.33
CA ASN A 123 0.98 10.80 -0.89
C ASN A 123 -0.44 10.45 -0.43
N ASP A 124 -1.47 11.08 -0.99
CA ASP A 124 -2.87 10.80 -0.69
C ASP A 124 -3.29 9.40 -1.16
N LEU A 125 -2.78 8.94 -2.31
CA LEU A 125 -2.92 7.55 -2.73
C LEU A 125 -2.33 6.60 -1.70
N GLY A 126 -1.12 6.89 -1.24
CA GLY A 126 -0.46 6.08 -0.20
C GLY A 126 -1.26 6.04 1.10
N GLU A 127 -1.84 7.15 1.51
CA GLU A 127 -2.64 7.22 2.74
C GLU A 127 -3.92 6.38 2.63
N ALA A 128 -4.63 6.45 1.50
CA ALA A 128 -5.80 5.61 1.25
C ALA A 128 -5.43 4.12 1.19
N ALA A 129 -4.35 3.78 0.49
CA ALA A 129 -3.85 2.41 0.44
C ALA A 129 -3.47 1.87 1.83
N GLY A 130 -2.84 2.70 2.67
CA GLY A 130 -2.49 2.36 4.04
C GLY A 130 -3.70 2.04 4.92
N ASP A 131 -4.85 2.67 4.67
CA ASP A 131 -6.11 2.34 5.34
C ASP A 131 -6.56 0.91 5.01
N GLY A 132 -6.54 0.54 3.73
CA GLY A 132 -6.87 -0.83 3.29
C GLY A 132 -5.86 -1.86 3.78
N MET A 133 -4.57 -1.52 3.74
CA MET A 133 -3.49 -2.40 4.24
C MET A 133 -3.61 -2.64 5.75
N ALA A 134 -4.01 -1.65 6.53
CA ALA A 134 -4.24 -1.83 7.97
C ALA A 134 -5.37 -2.83 8.25
N ILE A 135 -6.45 -2.79 7.47
CA ILE A 135 -7.54 -3.77 7.56
C ILE A 135 -7.04 -5.16 7.18
N ALA A 136 -6.36 -5.28 6.04
CA ALA A 136 -5.82 -6.57 5.57
C ALA A 136 -4.83 -7.17 6.58
N ALA A 137 -3.92 -6.36 7.13
CA ALA A 137 -2.97 -6.79 8.17
C ALA A 137 -3.67 -7.32 9.41
N SER A 138 -4.76 -6.67 9.84
CA SER A 138 -5.53 -7.09 11.02
C SER A 138 -6.30 -8.40 10.81
N LEU A 139 -6.64 -8.75 9.56
CA LEU A 139 -7.39 -9.95 9.23
C LEU A 139 -6.50 -11.15 8.91
N PHE A 140 -5.34 -10.93 8.25
CA PHE A 140 -4.51 -12.01 7.69
C PHE A 140 -3.15 -12.16 8.38
N ASP A 141 -2.74 -11.20 9.18
CA ASP A 141 -1.50 -11.23 9.98
C ASP A 141 -0.29 -11.81 9.21
N GLY A 142 0.14 -11.09 8.19
CA GLY A 142 1.27 -11.48 7.34
C GLY A 142 2.13 -10.29 6.93
N ILE A 143 3.32 -10.53 6.39
CA ILE A 143 4.09 -9.44 5.80
C ILE A 143 3.33 -8.86 4.60
N ILE A 144 3.41 -7.56 4.40
CA ILE A 144 2.86 -6.90 3.22
C ILE A 144 3.99 -6.64 2.23
N CYS A 145 3.85 -7.11 1.02
CA CYS A 145 4.75 -6.84 -0.10
C CYS A 145 4.05 -5.96 -1.12
N ILE A 146 4.71 -4.88 -1.54
CA ILE A 146 4.10 -3.86 -2.40
C ILE A 146 4.88 -3.77 -3.71
N GLY A 147 4.16 -3.88 -4.82
CA GLY A 147 4.69 -3.79 -6.18
C GLY A 147 3.75 -3.03 -7.13
N GLY A 148 3.99 -3.20 -8.42
CA GLY A 148 3.24 -2.51 -9.48
C GLY A 148 3.91 -1.23 -9.96
N GLY A 149 3.47 -0.76 -11.14
CA GLY A 149 4.14 0.34 -11.85
C GLY A 149 4.17 1.67 -11.10
N LEU A 150 3.19 1.94 -10.23
CA LEU A 150 3.17 3.16 -9.42
C LEU A 150 4.27 3.18 -8.35
N MET A 151 4.81 2.02 -7.95
CA MET A 151 5.87 1.95 -6.94
C MET A 151 7.23 2.47 -7.41
N ASN A 152 7.38 2.81 -8.69
CA ASN A 152 8.52 3.64 -9.15
C ASN A 152 8.53 5.02 -8.46
N ASN A 153 7.41 5.42 -7.85
CA ASN A 153 7.24 6.65 -7.07
C ASN A 153 7.12 6.38 -5.57
N ALA A 154 7.75 5.30 -5.09
CA ALA A 154 7.68 4.86 -3.69
C ALA A 154 8.02 5.96 -2.69
N ASP A 155 9.00 6.81 -3.00
CA ASP A 155 9.43 7.92 -2.14
C ASP A 155 8.28 8.90 -1.80
N TYR A 156 7.28 9.00 -2.66
CA TYR A 156 6.11 9.86 -2.47
C TYR A 156 4.88 9.10 -1.94
N ILE A 157 4.78 7.78 -2.21
CA ILE A 157 3.66 6.94 -1.80
C ILE A 157 3.86 6.40 -0.36
N MET A 158 5.06 5.89 -0.05
CA MET A 158 5.35 5.23 1.22
C MET A 158 5.12 6.09 2.46
N PRO A 159 5.44 7.41 2.47
CA PRO A 159 5.14 8.25 3.61
C PRO A 159 3.64 8.26 3.98
N GLY A 160 2.76 8.27 2.97
CA GLY A 160 1.31 8.17 3.15
C GLY A 160 0.89 6.83 3.74
N ILE A 161 1.35 5.72 3.17
CA ILE A 161 1.08 4.36 3.67
C ILE A 161 1.48 4.25 5.15
N LEU A 162 2.72 4.60 5.46
CA LEU A 162 3.25 4.46 6.83
C LEU A 162 2.53 5.36 7.82
N ARG A 163 2.20 6.59 7.43
CA ARG A 163 1.42 7.50 8.27
C ARG A 163 0.05 6.92 8.61
N SER A 164 -0.67 6.40 7.60
CA SER A 164 -1.97 5.78 7.81
C SER A 164 -1.89 4.53 8.69
N MET A 165 -1.01 3.59 8.37
CA MET A 165 -0.89 2.33 9.13
C MET A 165 -0.43 2.55 10.58
N ARG A 166 0.42 3.56 10.83
CA ARG A 166 0.91 3.92 12.18
C ARG A 166 -0.03 4.86 12.92
N SER A 167 -1.13 5.26 12.31
CA SER A 167 -2.10 6.15 12.95
C SER A 167 -2.88 5.44 14.05
N THR A 168 -3.63 6.21 14.81
CA THR A 168 -4.45 5.73 15.91
C THR A 168 -5.92 5.97 15.65
N VAL A 169 -6.76 5.19 16.32
CA VAL A 169 -8.21 5.36 16.36
C VAL A 169 -8.68 5.48 17.80
N LYS A 170 -9.79 6.18 18.02
CA LYS A 170 -10.38 6.36 19.33
C LYS A 170 -11.48 5.33 19.57
N THR A 171 -11.55 4.82 20.79
CA THR A 171 -12.69 4.01 21.25
C THR A 171 -13.80 4.91 21.79
N MET A 172 -14.98 4.35 21.96
CA MET A 172 -16.10 5.06 22.58
C MET A 172 -15.84 5.38 24.07
N SER A 173 -14.94 4.63 24.73
CA SER A 173 -14.48 4.92 26.11
C SER A 173 -13.48 6.08 26.18
N GLY A 174 -13.00 6.58 25.04
CA GLY A 174 -12.05 7.69 24.95
C GLY A 174 -10.59 7.26 24.86
N ASP A 175 -10.31 5.96 24.92
CA ASP A 175 -8.95 5.44 24.74
C ASP A 175 -8.47 5.63 23.30
N THR A 176 -7.15 5.72 23.13
CA THR A 176 -6.52 5.79 21.82
C THR A 176 -5.72 4.52 21.59
N ILE A 177 -6.02 3.81 20.50
CA ILE A 177 -5.35 2.55 20.11
C ILE A 177 -4.72 2.66 18.73
N GLY A 178 -3.64 1.91 18.49
CA GLY A 178 -3.05 1.82 17.15
C GLY A 178 -4.03 1.21 16.14
N LYS A 179 -4.07 1.76 14.93
CA LYS A 179 -4.88 1.19 13.83
C LYS A 179 -4.41 -0.22 13.49
N VAL A 180 -3.11 -0.47 13.54
CA VAL A 180 -2.47 -1.79 13.53
C VAL A 180 -1.84 -2.01 14.89
N GLN A 181 -2.12 -3.16 15.52
CA GLN A 181 -1.67 -3.43 16.88
C GLN A 181 -0.14 -3.57 17.02
N PRO A 182 0.55 -4.38 16.19
CA PRO A 182 2.00 -4.47 16.23
C PRO A 182 2.67 -3.26 15.57
N LYS A 183 3.95 -3.07 15.88
CA LYS A 183 4.75 -2.00 15.27
C LYS A 183 4.95 -2.27 13.78
N VAL A 184 4.58 -1.31 12.96
CA VAL A 184 4.78 -1.36 11.51
C VAL A 184 6.20 -0.94 11.16
N CYS A 185 6.97 -1.87 10.60
CA CYS A 185 8.31 -1.65 10.08
C CYS A 185 8.30 -1.69 8.55
N CYS A 186 9.14 -0.88 7.90
CA CYS A 186 9.29 -0.83 6.47
C CYS A 186 10.73 -1.13 6.09
N GLN A 187 10.95 -1.97 5.11
CA GLN A 187 12.27 -2.27 4.56
C GLN A 187 12.18 -2.44 3.06
N LEU A 188 13.14 -1.84 2.35
CA LEU A 188 13.38 -2.14 0.94
C LEU A 188 14.15 -3.46 0.85
N ILE A 189 13.58 -4.44 0.16
CA ILE A 189 14.18 -5.76 -0.06
C ILE A 189 14.31 -5.97 -1.56
N LYS A 190 15.55 -5.99 -2.07
CA LYS A 190 15.83 -6.08 -3.51
C LYS A 190 15.06 -5.01 -4.27
N ASN A 191 14.07 -5.41 -5.06
CA ASN A 191 13.27 -4.52 -5.91
C ASN A 191 11.84 -4.31 -5.39
N PHE A 192 11.55 -4.66 -4.13
CA PHE A 192 10.22 -4.49 -3.54
C PHE A 192 10.28 -3.92 -2.13
N ILE A 193 9.19 -3.26 -1.78
CA ILE A 193 9.01 -2.71 -0.44
C ILE A 193 8.20 -3.70 0.37
N SER A 194 8.75 -4.09 1.53
CA SER A 194 8.06 -4.95 2.48
C SER A 194 7.75 -4.20 3.76
N LEU A 195 6.52 -4.36 4.20
CA LEU A 195 6.07 -3.96 5.53
C LEU A 195 5.94 -5.23 6.37
N PHE A 196 6.54 -5.24 7.53
CA PHE A 196 6.42 -6.34 8.47
C PHE A 196 6.14 -5.82 9.88
N PHE A 197 5.64 -6.68 10.72
CA PHE A 197 5.12 -6.33 12.03
C PHE A 197 5.97 -6.97 13.14
N ILE A 198 6.37 -6.16 14.11
CA ILE A 198 7.17 -6.57 15.27
C ILE A 198 6.39 -6.29 16.56
#